data_1cf0a742f8eb8dd54ba18842ddced12d
#
_entry.id   1cf0a742f8eb8dd54ba18842ddced12d
#
_cell.length_a   1.000
_cell.length_b   1.000
_cell.length_c   1.000
_cell.angle_alpha   90.00
_cell.angle_beta   90.00
_cell.angle_gamma   90.00
#
_symmetry.space_group_name_H-M   'P 1'
#
loop_
_entity.id
_entity.type
_entity.pdbx_description
1 polymer ?
#
loop_
_entity_poly.entity_id
_entity_poly.type
_entity_poly.pdbx_seq_one_letter_code
_entity_poly.pdbx_strand_id
1 'polypeptide(L)'
;MTSGRFHINGESATGSSSNDHTSSSTTASTATSLQQQTNSATTIDIRENEKIRTFHFTSRGDSTSTLALQGERPTGSLLEEVEIKIPELLQSGYSFYTWPCSPILAWFLWERRNSLVGKRILELGAGTALPGILAAKCGAQVLLSDRSISEKSLQHIKRSCTVNNLRPGQDIEVIGLSWGLLLNSLWSLGHLDLIIAADCFYDPCVFEDILVTVSFLLERNPTAKFIFTYQERSADWSIEALLKKWKLCALQINSDDIGKASGVDLLEILGGHTIHLIEITREL
;
A
#
# COMPACT_ATOMS: atom_id res chain seq x y z
N MET A 1 -27.32 12.80 39.78
CA MET A 1 -27.22 11.78 40.83
C MET A 1 -26.96 10.48 40.13
N THR A 2 -25.85 9.81 40.14
CA THR A 2 -24.77 9.64 41.09
C THR A 2 -23.45 9.42 40.34
N SER A 3 -22.42 10.08 40.86
CA SER A 3 -21.02 10.00 40.49
C SER A 3 -20.43 8.66 40.91
N GLY A 4 -19.62 8.04 40.05
CA GLY A 4 -18.74 6.89 40.36
C GLY A 4 -17.31 7.18 39.95
N ARG A 5 -16.50 7.68 40.86
CA ARG A 5 -15.05 7.80 40.75
C ARG A 5 -14.41 6.42 40.95
N PHE A 6 -13.43 6.06 40.15
CA PHE A 6 -12.47 5.01 40.50
C PHE A 6 -11.07 5.61 40.66
N HIS A 7 -10.49 5.33 41.82
CA HIS A 7 -9.13 5.69 42.21
C HIS A 7 -8.12 4.65 41.71
N ILE A 8 -6.98 5.14 41.26
CA ILE A 8 -5.79 4.31 40.97
C ILE A 8 -4.81 4.52 42.13
N ASN A 9 -4.42 3.43 42.76
CA ASN A 9 -3.29 3.40 43.70
C ASN A 9 -2.04 2.95 42.96
N GLY A 10 -0.98 3.74 43.08
CA GLY A 10 0.35 3.38 42.64
C GLY A 10 1.13 2.76 43.80
N GLU A 11 2.02 1.85 43.48
CA GLU A 11 3.14 1.50 44.33
C GLU A 11 4.42 1.35 43.52
N SER A 12 5.44 2.02 44.04
CA SER A 12 6.82 2.06 43.58
C SER A 12 7.62 0.95 44.23
N ALA A 13 8.54 0.32 43.47
CA ALA A 13 9.67 -0.38 44.08
C ALA A 13 10.94 -0.15 43.26
N THR A 14 11.90 0.41 43.94
CA THR A 14 13.29 0.67 43.59
C THR A 14 14.15 -0.58 43.81
N GLY A 15 15.19 -0.78 43.01
CA GLY A 15 16.22 -1.78 43.25
C GLY A 15 17.40 -1.67 42.31
N SER A 16 18.48 -1.19 42.81
CA SER A 16 19.78 -0.82 42.24
C SER A 16 20.79 -1.96 42.14
N SER A 17 21.86 -1.64 41.45
CA SER A 17 23.27 -2.14 41.52
C SER A 17 23.64 -3.24 40.54
N SER A 18 24.68 -3.17 39.79
CA SER A 18 26.03 -2.59 39.71
C SER A 18 27.01 -3.65 39.21
N ASN A 19 27.92 -3.24 38.30
CA ASN A 19 29.29 -3.73 38.12
C ASN A 19 29.51 -5.13 37.51
N ASP A 20 30.54 -5.44 36.71
CA ASP A 20 31.78 -4.76 36.26
C ASP A 20 32.49 -5.65 35.20
N HIS A 21 33.30 -5.01 34.32
CA HIS A 21 34.59 -5.45 33.73
C HIS A 21 34.69 -6.81 33.04
N THR A 22 35.38 -7.00 31.93
CA THR A 22 36.66 -6.53 31.39
C THR A 22 36.92 -7.13 29.99
N SER A 23 37.47 -6.33 29.13
CA SER A 23 38.66 -6.38 28.25
C SER A 23 39.02 -7.55 27.34
N SER A 24 39.35 -7.14 26.13
CA SER A 24 40.46 -7.54 25.22
C SER A 24 40.31 -8.90 24.51
N SER A 25 40.65 -9.05 23.24
CA SER A 25 41.80 -8.61 22.45
C SER A 25 41.63 -8.96 20.96
N THR A 26 42.22 -8.13 20.16
CA THR A 26 42.69 -8.17 18.79
C THR A 26 43.11 -9.54 18.27
N THR A 27 42.73 -9.88 17.01
CA THR A 27 43.70 -10.35 16.00
C THR A 27 43.15 -10.11 14.60
N ALA A 28 43.97 -9.42 13.79
CA ALA A 28 43.83 -9.25 12.36
C ALA A 28 44.27 -10.53 11.63
N SER A 29 43.61 -10.85 10.54
CA SER A 29 44.22 -11.68 9.49
C SER A 29 43.70 -11.31 8.12
N THR A 30 44.63 -10.85 7.32
CA THR A 30 44.61 -10.58 5.89
C THR A 30 44.46 -11.85 5.09
N ALA A 31 43.63 -11.88 4.04
CA ALA A 31 43.93 -12.55 2.78
C ALA A 31 42.87 -12.36 1.71
N THR A 32 43.21 -11.66 0.71
CA THR A 32 43.29 -12.07 -0.72
C THR A 32 42.00 -12.14 -1.51
N SER A 33 41.90 -11.17 -2.41
CA SER A 33 41.03 -11.03 -3.57
C SER A 33 41.03 -12.27 -4.48
N LEU A 34 39.85 -12.70 -4.87
CA LEU A 34 39.60 -13.37 -6.14
C LEU A 34 38.28 -12.83 -6.74
N GLN A 35 38.44 -12.06 -7.81
CA GLN A 35 37.36 -11.68 -8.70
C GLN A 35 36.75 -12.91 -9.35
N GLN A 36 35.46 -13.12 -9.14
CA GLN A 36 34.64 -13.88 -10.07
C GLN A 36 33.40 -13.05 -10.38
N GLN A 37 33.36 -12.53 -11.61
CA GLN A 37 32.16 -12.05 -12.25
C GLN A 37 31.21 -13.25 -12.40
N THR A 38 30.09 -13.21 -11.71
CA THR A 38 28.98 -14.11 -11.95
C THR A 38 27.69 -13.31 -12.03
N ASN A 39 26.90 -13.63 -13.05
CA ASN A 39 25.58 -13.13 -13.37
C ASN A 39 24.73 -12.84 -12.11
N SER A 40 24.37 -11.59 -11.88
CA SER A 40 23.54 -11.20 -10.74
C SER A 40 22.06 -11.51 -11.01
N ALA A 41 21.67 -12.76 -10.79
CA ALA A 41 20.32 -12.99 -10.32
C ALA A 41 20.25 -12.37 -8.92
N THR A 42 19.46 -11.33 -8.73
CA THR A 42 19.30 -10.65 -7.44
C THR A 42 18.73 -11.65 -6.44
N THR A 43 19.60 -12.25 -5.64
CA THR A 43 19.19 -13.14 -4.55
C THR A 43 18.44 -12.29 -3.54
N ILE A 44 17.14 -12.50 -3.39
CA ILE A 44 16.34 -11.82 -2.37
C ILE A 44 16.78 -12.40 -1.02
N ASP A 45 17.36 -11.55 -0.19
CA ASP A 45 17.67 -11.88 1.20
C ASP A 45 16.36 -12.03 1.98
N ILE A 46 15.96 -13.27 2.26
CA ILE A 46 14.73 -13.59 3.01
C ILE A 46 15.04 -13.47 4.49
N ARG A 47 14.35 -12.57 5.19
CA ARG A 47 14.50 -12.39 6.63
C ARG A 47 13.83 -13.55 7.38
N GLU A 48 14.29 -13.83 8.57
CA GLU A 48 13.70 -14.83 9.46
C GLU A 48 12.20 -14.55 9.67
N ASN A 49 11.33 -15.56 9.45
CA ASN A 49 9.87 -15.47 9.49
C ASN A 49 9.21 -14.62 8.37
N GLU A 50 9.94 -14.24 7.32
CA GLU A 50 9.39 -13.57 6.13
C GLU A 50 8.94 -14.62 5.10
N LYS A 51 7.72 -14.49 4.60
CA LYS A 51 7.20 -15.25 3.46
C LYS A 51 7.04 -14.30 2.27
N ILE A 52 7.62 -14.63 1.13
CA ILE A 52 7.39 -13.85 -0.10
C ILE A 52 6.16 -14.41 -0.81
N ARG A 53 5.14 -13.57 -0.95
CA ARG A 53 3.97 -13.85 -1.79
C ARG A 53 4.15 -13.16 -3.14
N THR A 54 3.96 -13.92 -4.22
CA THR A 54 4.12 -13.41 -5.60
C THR A 54 2.76 -13.22 -6.25
N PHE A 55 2.58 -12.08 -6.89
CA PHE A 55 1.39 -11.72 -7.65
C PHE A 55 1.78 -11.52 -9.12
N HIS A 56 1.06 -12.17 -10.03
CA HIS A 56 1.26 -12.06 -11.46
C HIS A 56 0.08 -11.35 -12.09
N PHE A 57 0.34 -10.23 -12.75
CA PHE A 57 -0.66 -9.47 -13.49
C PHE A 57 -0.35 -9.61 -14.97
N THR A 58 -1.34 -10.08 -15.75
CA THR A 58 -1.19 -10.31 -17.19
C THR A 58 -2.39 -9.73 -17.92
N SER A 59 -2.17 -9.20 -19.12
CA SER A 59 -3.24 -8.91 -20.07
C SER A 59 -3.34 -10.11 -21.01
N ARG A 60 -4.53 -10.71 -21.14
CA ARG A 60 -4.76 -11.61 -22.28
C ARG A 60 -4.68 -10.77 -23.55
N GLY A 61 -3.64 -10.98 -24.34
CA GLY A 61 -3.65 -10.51 -25.71
C GLY A 61 -4.84 -11.16 -26.40
N ASP A 62 -5.69 -10.37 -27.06
CA ASP A 62 -6.66 -10.90 -28.02
C ASP A 62 -5.89 -11.73 -29.03
N SER A 63 -6.06 -13.06 -28.97
CA SER A 63 -5.46 -14.01 -29.88
C SER A 63 -6.00 -13.88 -31.32
N THR A 64 -6.65 -12.77 -31.65
CA THR A 64 -7.32 -12.53 -32.95
C THR A 64 -6.67 -11.48 -33.83
N SER A 65 -5.49 -10.94 -33.50
CA SER A 65 -4.76 -10.11 -34.47
C SER A 65 -3.50 -10.80 -34.95
N THR A 66 -3.68 -11.94 -35.64
CA THR A 66 -2.67 -12.52 -36.54
C THR A 66 -2.68 -11.76 -37.86
N LEU A 67 -2.31 -10.50 -37.87
CA LEU A 67 -1.87 -9.75 -39.01
C LEU A 67 -0.84 -8.73 -38.56
N ALA A 68 0.33 -9.23 -38.15
CA ALA A 68 1.51 -8.40 -38.04
C ALA A 68 1.99 -8.04 -39.47
N LEU A 69 1.42 -7.00 -40.03
CA LEU A 69 2.10 -6.24 -41.06
C LEU A 69 3.29 -5.54 -40.45
N GLN A 70 4.48 -5.86 -40.97
CA GLN A 70 5.74 -5.22 -40.68
C GLN A 70 5.60 -3.70 -40.76
N GLY A 71 5.76 -3.00 -39.69
CA GLY A 71 5.76 -1.54 -39.63
C GLY A 71 5.79 -1.04 -38.20
N GLU A 72 6.94 -0.51 -37.80
CA GLU A 72 7.23 0.38 -36.70
C GLU A 72 6.40 0.17 -35.39
N ARG A 73 7.07 -0.33 -34.33
CA ARG A 73 6.52 -0.37 -32.98
C ARG A 73 6.12 1.05 -32.56
N PRO A 74 4.87 1.29 -32.16
CA PRO A 74 4.52 2.55 -31.49
C PRO A 74 5.41 2.71 -30.26
N THR A 75 6.00 3.86 -30.09
CA THR A 75 6.70 4.28 -28.86
C THR A 75 5.68 4.38 -27.74
N GLY A 76 5.52 3.29 -26.99
CA GLY A 76 4.56 3.14 -25.89
C GLY A 76 4.13 1.68 -25.79
N SER A 77 5.12 0.76 -25.60
CA SER A 77 4.80 -0.66 -25.36
C SER A 77 3.92 -0.77 -24.13
N LEU A 78 2.65 -1.14 -24.34
CA LEU A 78 1.73 -1.51 -23.28
C LEU A 78 2.39 -2.59 -22.43
N LEU A 79 2.47 -2.38 -21.12
CA LEU A 79 2.94 -3.40 -20.19
C LEU A 79 1.96 -4.58 -20.24
N GLU A 80 2.39 -5.73 -20.74
CA GLU A 80 1.56 -6.91 -20.95
C GLU A 80 1.52 -7.81 -19.73
N GLU A 81 2.60 -7.78 -18.93
CA GLU A 81 2.71 -8.57 -17.71
C GLU A 81 3.60 -7.86 -16.67
N VAL A 82 3.34 -8.12 -15.41
CA VAL A 82 4.21 -7.71 -14.29
C VAL A 82 4.11 -8.70 -13.14
N GLU A 83 5.26 -9.03 -12.58
CA GLU A 83 5.38 -9.80 -11.35
C GLU A 83 5.70 -8.86 -10.19
N ILE A 84 4.96 -9.01 -9.09
CA ILE A 84 5.18 -8.25 -7.85
C ILE A 84 5.35 -9.22 -6.68
N LYS A 85 6.44 -9.06 -5.95
CA LYS A 85 6.79 -9.85 -4.77
C LYS A 85 6.52 -9.07 -3.51
N ILE A 86 5.69 -9.60 -2.64
CA ILE A 86 5.34 -8.97 -1.37
C ILE A 86 5.85 -9.80 -0.21
N PRO A 87 6.76 -9.25 0.60
CA PRO A 87 7.15 -9.86 1.86
C PRO A 87 6.00 -9.78 2.87
N GLU A 88 5.65 -10.90 3.49
CA GLU A 88 4.62 -10.99 4.53
C GLU A 88 5.24 -11.50 5.82
N LEU A 89 4.84 -10.91 6.97
CA LEU A 89 5.29 -11.29 8.32
C LEU A 89 4.06 -11.63 9.16
N LEU A 90 3.56 -12.84 9.03
CA LEU A 90 2.25 -13.28 9.57
C LEU A 90 2.06 -13.09 11.09
N GLN A 91 3.15 -13.02 11.86
CA GLN A 91 3.12 -12.88 13.32
C GLN A 91 3.35 -11.43 13.80
N SER A 92 3.54 -10.47 12.89
CA SER A 92 4.01 -9.12 13.24
C SER A 92 2.91 -8.06 13.31
N GLY A 93 1.67 -8.39 12.95
CA GLY A 93 0.52 -7.47 12.99
C GLY A 93 -0.12 -7.21 11.63
N TYR A 94 -1.20 -6.45 11.63
CA TYR A 94 -2.09 -6.25 10.47
C TYR A 94 -1.42 -5.64 9.24
N SER A 95 -0.47 -4.71 9.41
CA SER A 95 0.23 -4.03 8.30
C SER A 95 1.23 -4.92 7.57
N PHE A 96 1.47 -6.13 8.03
CA PHE A 96 2.48 -7.04 7.49
C PHE A 96 1.87 -8.23 6.72
N TYR A 97 0.57 -8.18 6.48
CA TYR A 97 -0.19 -9.17 5.72
C TYR A 97 -0.93 -8.51 4.57
N THR A 98 -0.98 -9.18 3.41
CA THR A 98 -1.71 -8.67 2.24
C THR A 98 -3.17 -9.09 2.32
N TRP A 99 -4.02 -8.18 2.78
CA TRP A 99 -5.46 -8.40 2.91
C TRP A 99 -6.13 -8.58 1.55
N PRO A 100 -7.25 -9.30 1.45
CA PRO A 100 -7.95 -9.58 0.20
C PRO A 100 -8.35 -8.33 -0.60
N CYS A 101 -8.58 -7.21 0.06
CA CYS A 101 -8.85 -5.91 -0.56
C CYS A 101 -7.71 -5.43 -1.45
N SER A 102 -6.46 -5.72 -1.08
CA SER A 102 -5.26 -5.24 -1.76
C SER A 102 -5.10 -5.81 -3.17
N PRO A 103 -5.17 -7.13 -3.42
CA PRO A 103 -5.14 -7.66 -4.79
C PRO A 103 -6.34 -7.23 -5.63
N ILE A 104 -7.54 -7.01 -5.06
CA ILE A 104 -8.69 -6.49 -5.82
C ILE A 104 -8.41 -5.08 -6.35
N LEU A 105 -7.91 -4.19 -5.48
CA LEU A 105 -7.52 -2.84 -5.89
C LEU A 105 -6.37 -2.88 -6.92
N ALA A 106 -5.41 -3.79 -6.73
CA ALA A 106 -4.31 -3.95 -7.66
C ALA A 106 -4.80 -4.39 -9.05
N TRP A 107 -5.72 -5.35 -9.15
CA TRP A 107 -6.32 -5.76 -10.43
C TRP A 107 -7.11 -4.62 -11.08
N PHE A 108 -7.87 -3.86 -10.30
CA PHE A 108 -8.57 -2.67 -10.80
C PHE A 108 -7.60 -1.65 -11.42
N LEU A 109 -6.44 -1.41 -10.79
CA LEU A 109 -5.40 -0.53 -11.30
C LEU A 109 -4.71 -1.13 -12.53
N TRP A 110 -4.45 -2.45 -12.54
CA TRP A 110 -3.85 -3.14 -13.66
C TRP A 110 -4.65 -2.99 -14.96
N GLU A 111 -5.96 -3.15 -14.89
CA GLU A 111 -6.83 -2.97 -16.05
C GLU A 111 -6.81 -1.54 -16.59
N ARG A 112 -6.44 -0.58 -15.75
CA ARG A 112 -6.33 0.86 -16.07
C ARG A 112 -4.87 1.33 -16.20
N ARG A 113 -3.91 0.42 -16.25
CA ARG A 113 -2.47 0.70 -16.18
C ARG A 113 -2.00 1.78 -17.14
N ASN A 114 -2.59 1.86 -18.35
CA ASN A 114 -2.23 2.87 -19.34
C ASN A 114 -2.59 4.29 -18.91
N SER A 115 -3.66 4.45 -18.12
CA SER A 115 -4.08 5.73 -17.57
C SER A 115 -3.29 6.16 -16.35
N LEU A 116 -2.46 5.28 -15.78
CA LEU A 116 -1.63 5.57 -14.60
C LEU A 116 -0.30 6.22 -14.97
N VAL A 117 0.15 6.11 -16.23
CA VAL A 117 1.44 6.64 -16.67
C VAL A 117 1.54 8.15 -16.38
N GLY A 118 2.57 8.54 -15.65
CA GLY A 118 2.83 9.91 -15.25
C GLY A 118 1.88 10.47 -14.18
N LYS A 119 0.86 9.72 -13.75
CA LYS A 119 -0.05 10.15 -12.67
C LYS A 119 0.64 10.14 -11.32
N ARG A 120 0.35 11.15 -10.51
CA ARG A 120 0.83 11.24 -9.13
C ARG A 120 -0.22 10.64 -8.20
N ILE A 121 0.14 9.52 -7.55
CA ILE A 121 -0.77 8.67 -6.77
C ILE A 121 -0.31 8.62 -5.32
N LEU A 122 -1.23 8.85 -4.38
CA LEU A 122 -1.02 8.64 -2.95
C LEU A 122 -1.75 7.36 -2.51
N GLU A 123 -1.06 6.43 -1.89
CA GLU A 123 -1.68 5.29 -1.19
C GLU A 123 -1.75 5.58 0.32
N LEU A 124 -2.96 5.55 0.88
CA LEU A 124 -3.23 5.69 2.31
C LEU A 124 -3.25 4.32 2.97
N GLY A 125 -2.50 4.15 4.08
CA GLY A 125 -2.44 2.89 4.80
C GLY A 125 -1.91 1.74 3.95
N ALA A 126 -0.77 1.96 3.31
CA ALA A 126 -0.22 1.05 2.29
C ALA A 126 0.08 -0.36 2.80
N GLY A 127 0.36 -0.55 4.10
CA GLY A 127 0.65 -1.87 4.67
C GLY A 127 1.77 -2.62 3.93
N THR A 128 1.40 -3.61 3.11
CA THR A 128 2.34 -4.34 2.25
C THR A 128 2.61 -3.65 0.91
N ALA A 129 1.82 -2.62 0.56
CA ALA A 129 1.96 -1.72 -0.59
C ALA A 129 1.79 -2.36 -1.97
N LEU A 130 1.05 -3.47 -2.09
CA LEU A 130 0.84 -4.13 -3.39
C LEU A 130 0.22 -3.20 -4.45
N PRO A 131 -0.88 -2.45 -4.21
CA PRO A 131 -1.49 -1.57 -5.20
C PRO A 131 -0.55 -0.44 -5.66
N GLY A 132 0.13 0.23 -4.72
CA GLY A 132 1.03 1.32 -5.06
C GLY A 132 2.30 0.86 -5.78
N ILE A 133 2.87 -0.28 -5.40
CA ILE A 133 3.99 -0.89 -6.13
C ILE A 133 3.56 -1.23 -7.56
N LEU A 134 2.37 -1.79 -7.76
CA LEU A 134 1.82 -2.04 -9.08
C LEU A 134 1.68 -0.74 -9.89
N ALA A 135 1.10 0.30 -9.30
CA ALA A 135 0.94 1.59 -9.95
C ALA A 135 2.30 2.19 -10.37
N ALA A 136 3.32 2.10 -9.51
CA ALA A 136 4.67 2.54 -9.84
C ALA A 136 5.28 1.73 -11.00
N LYS A 137 5.11 0.41 -11.03
CA LYS A 137 5.52 -0.43 -12.15
C LYS A 137 4.79 -0.09 -13.45
N CYS A 138 3.57 0.43 -13.36
CA CYS A 138 2.81 0.95 -14.49
C CYS A 138 3.18 2.39 -14.88
N GLY A 139 4.22 2.99 -14.31
CA GLY A 139 4.73 4.30 -14.69
C GLY A 139 4.11 5.48 -13.92
N ALA A 140 3.41 5.25 -12.83
CA ALA A 140 2.93 6.30 -11.94
C ALA A 140 4.04 6.81 -11.02
N GLN A 141 3.92 8.07 -10.58
CA GLN A 141 4.69 8.64 -9.48
C GLN A 141 3.96 8.36 -8.17
N VAL A 142 4.47 7.47 -7.35
CA VAL A 142 3.73 6.95 -6.19
C VAL A 142 4.33 7.41 -4.87
N LEU A 143 3.44 7.85 -3.98
CA LEU A 143 3.71 8.09 -2.56
C LEU A 143 2.98 7.00 -1.76
N LEU A 144 3.72 6.16 -1.07
CA LEU A 144 3.17 5.17 -0.14
C LEU A 144 3.13 5.77 1.25
N SER A 145 1.99 5.75 1.90
CA SER A 145 1.88 6.27 3.26
C SER A 145 1.31 5.24 4.23
N ASP A 146 1.83 5.29 5.45
CA ASP A 146 1.31 4.53 6.57
C ASP A 146 1.47 5.36 7.85
N ARG A 147 0.97 4.85 8.97
CA ARG A 147 0.95 5.54 10.26
C ARG A 147 2.33 6.11 10.62
N SER A 148 2.42 7.43 10.80
CA SER A 148 3.68 8.14 11.04
C SER A 148 4.47 7.66 12.26
N ILE A 149 3.78 7.15 13.29
CA ILE A 149 4.40 6.64 14.52
C ILE A 149 4.86 5.17 14.40
N SER A 150 4.57 4.50 13.29
CA SER A 150 4.93 3.09 13.08
C SER A 150 6.14 2.97 12.16
N GLU A 151 7.34 3.18 12.71
CA GLU A 151 8.59 3.01 11.96
C GLU A 151 8.71 1.61 11.35
N LYS A 152 8.22 0.58 12.05
CA LYS A 152 8.24 -0.81 11.56
C LYS A 152 7.41 -0.97 10.27
N SER A 153 6.21 -0.37 10.21
CA SER A 153 5.37 -0.41 9.00
C SER A 153 6.06 0.32 7.84
N LEU A 154 6.62 1.50 8.08
CA LEU A 154 7.34 2.26 7.05
C LEU A 154 8.57 1.50 6.52
N GLN A 155 9.33 0.84 7.40
CA GLN A 155 10.46 0.00 7.00
C GLN A 155 10.00 -1.24 6.20
N HIS A 156 8.85 -1.81 6.55
CA HIS A 156 8.27 -2.92 5.81
C HIS A 156 7.85 -2.50 4.39
N ILE A 157 7.20 -1.35 4.24
CA ILE A 157 6.88 -0.77 2.93
C ILE A 157 8.14 -0.57 2.08
N LYS A 158 9.20 0.01 2.66
CA LYS A 158 10.51 0.16 1.99
C LYS A 158 11.07 -1.20 1.56
N ARG A 159 10.93 -2.22 2.40
CA ARG A 159 11.32 -3.60 2.06
C ARG A 159 10.52 -4.13 0.86
N SER A 160 9.19 -3.94 0.85
CA SER A 160 8.33 -4.34 -0.28
C SER A 160 8.76 -3.64 -1.58
N CYS A 161 9.09 -2.36 -1.53
CA CYS A 161 9.64 -1.62 -2.69
C CYS A 161 10.94 -2.25 -3.17
N THR A 162 11.89 -2.49 -2.26
CA THR A 162 13.23 -2.98 -2.59
C THR A 162 13.21 -4.35 -3.25
N VAL A 163 12.38 -5.28 -2.77
CA VAL A 163 12.26 -6.63 -3.38
C VAL A 163 11.66 -6.59 -4.79
N ASN A 164 11.02 -5.47 -5.14
CA ASN A 164 10.48 -5.20 -6.47
C ASN A 164 11.39 -4.29 -7.32
N ASN A 165 12.65 -4.09 -6.93
CA ASN A 165 13.62 -3.23 -7.61
C ASN A 165 13.14 -1.77 -7.73
N LEU A 166 12.37 -1.27 -6.77
CA LEU A 166 12.02 0.13 -6.61
C LEU A 166 12.82 0.73 -5.46
N ARG A 167 13.52 1.83 -5.70
CA ARG A 167 14.36 2.49 -4.71
C ARG A 167 13.54 3.54 -3.96
N PRO A 168 13.28 3.34 -2.64
CA PRO A 168 12.61 4.36 -1.83
C PRO A 168 13.38 5.69 -1.85
N GLY A 169 12.66 6.79 -2.07
CA GLY A 169 13.24 8.15 -2.19
C GLY A 169 13.77 8.50 -3.58
N GLN A 170 13.73 7.58 -4.55
CA GLN A 170 14.12 7.83 -5.95
C GLN A 170 13.02 7.42 -6.93
N ASP A 171 12.63 6.14 -6.91
CA ASP A 171 11.62 5.58 -7.81
C ASP A 171 10.21 5.63 -7.21
N ILE A 172 10.13 5.66 -5.86
CA ILE A 172 8.89 5.68 -5.09
C ILE A 172 9.14 6.37 -3.75
N GLU A 173 8.18 7.17 -3.28
CA GLU A 173 8.28 7.82 -1.99
C GLU A 173 7.58 6.99 -0.90
N VAL A 174 8.15 6.98 0.32
CA VAL A 174 7.54 6.33 1.50
C VAL A 174 7.51 7.33 2.64
N ILE A 175 6.31 7.69 3.08
CA ILE A 175 6.09 8.76 4.06
C ILE A 175 5.23 8.29 5.23
N GLY A 176 5.47 8.87 6.41
CA GLY A 176 4.58 8.73 7.56
C GLY A 176 3.45 9.74 7.49
N LEU A 177 2.19 9.27 7.54
CA LEU A 177 1.00 10.11 7.48
C LEU A 177 -0.02 9.66 8.53
N SER A 178 -0.45 10.56 9.39
CA SER A 178 -1.50 10.30 10.38
C SER A 178 -2.82 10.87 9.91
N TRP A 179 -3.84 10.03 9.82
CA TRP A 179 -5.17 10.44 9.40
C TRP A 179 -5.82 11.38 10.42
N GLY A 180 -6.69 12.25 9.98
CA GLY A 180 -7.38 13.24 10.80
C GLY A 180 -6.51 14.42 11.25
N LEU A 181 -5.19 14.35 11.08
CA LEU A 181 -4.24 15.37 11.46
C LEU A 181 -3.70 16.13 10.26
N LEU A 182 -4.05 17.41 10.14
CA LEU A 182 -3.61 18.27 9.04
C LEU A 182 -2.20 18.83 9.31
N LEU A 183 -1.22 17.91 9.39
CA LEU A 183 0.18 18.23 9.64
C LEU A 183 0.91 18.74 8.38
N ASN A 184 2.10 19.30 8.55
CA ASN A 184 2.92 19.79 7.44
C ASN A 184 3.21 18.73 6.39
N SER A 185 3.33 17.46 6.77
CA SER A 185 3.51 16.33 5.84
C SER A 185 2.35 16.23 4.85
N LEU A 186 1.12 16.46 5.29
CA LEU A 186 -0.07 16.44 4.43
C LEU A 186 -0.15 17.69 3.54
N TRP A 187 0.24 18.87 4.08
CA TRP A 187 0.28 20.13 3.33
C TRP A 187 1.31 20.13 2.21
N SER A 188 2.44 19.43 2.39
CA SER A 188 3.57 19.41 1.45
C SER A 188 3.44 18.37 0.33
N LEU A 189 2.36 17.58 0.27
CA LEU A 189 2.20 16.51 -0.73
C LEU A 189 2.17 17.01 -2.19
N GLY A 190 1.83 18.28 -2.40
CA GLY A 190 1.69 18.83 -3.76
C GLY A 190 0.46 18.32 -4.49
N HIS A 191 0.48 18.38 -5.83
CA HIS A 191 -0.60 17.90 -6.67
C HIS A 191 -0.74 16.37 -6.60
N LEU A 192 -1.99 15.89 -6.59
CA LEU A 192 -2.34 14.48 -6.69
C LEU A 192 -3.39 14.29 -7.80
N ASP A 193 -3.21 13.25 -8.60
CA ASP A 193 -4.22 12.82 -9.59
C ASP A 193 -5.17 11.76 -9.02
N LEU A 194 -4.65 10.92 -8.13
CA LEU A 194 -5.40 9.80 -7.56
C LEU A 194 -4.95 9.54 -6.12
N ILE A 195 -5.91 9.21 -5.27
CA ILE A 195 -5.68 8.70 -3.93
C ILE A 195 -6.24 7.29 -3.90
N ILE A 196 -5.52 6.34 -3.35
CA ILE A 196 -5.96 4.95 -3.24
C ILE A 196 -5.81 4.44 -1.82
N ALA A 197 -6.63 3.44 -1.46
CA ALA A 197 -6.48 2.73 -0.20
C ALA A 197 -7.05 1.31 -0.29
N ALA A 198 -6.37 0.36 0.31
CA ALA A 198 -6.86 -1.01 0.43
C ALA A 198 -7.15 -1.32 1.89
N ASP A 199 -8.43 -1.56 2.19
CA ASP A 199 -8.92 -1.98 3.51
C ASP A 199 -8.63 -1.01 4.68
N CYS A 200 -8.69 0.30 4.43
CA CYS A 200 -8.49 1.29 5.50
C CYS A 200 -9.69 1.43 6.44
N PHE A 201 -10.91 1.08 6.01
CA PHE A 201 -12.14 1.16 6.81
C PHE A 201 -12.36 -0.15 7.61
N TYR A 202 -11.42 -0.51 8.48
CA TYR A 202 -11.46 -1.74 9.29
C TYR A 202 -11.85 -1.50 10.76
N ASP A 203 -11.83 -0.26 11.22
CA ASP A 203 -12.19 0.15 12.59
C ASP A 203 -13.01 1.46 12.52
N PRO A 204 -14.28 1.47 12.99
CA PRO A 204 -15.13 2.66 12.96
C PRO A 204 -14.51 3.88 13.66
N CYS A 205 -13.64 3.68 14.63
CA CYS A 205 -12.97 4.78 15.36
C CYS A 205 -12.09 5.65 14.45
N VAL A 206 -11.63 5.13 13.30
CA VAL A 206 -10.77 5.87 12.37
C VAL A 206 -11.49 6.34 11.10
N PHE A 207 -12.77 5.99 10.90
CA PHE A 207 -13.50 6.32 9.68
C PHE A 207 -13.55 7.81 9.41
N GLU A 208 -13.83 8.58 10.44
CA GLU A 208 -13.88 10.06 10.29
C GLU A 208 -12.48 10.62 10.01
N ASP A 209 -11.44 10.14 10.64
CA ASP A 209 -10.07 10.59 10.43
C ASP A 209 -9.61 10.36 8.98
N ILE A 210 -9.99 9.22 8.39
CA ILE A 210 -9.74 8.93 6.98
C ILE A 210 -10.46 9.93 6.10
N LEU A 211 -11.77 10.14 6.32
CA LEU A 211 -12.59 11.02 5.49
C LEU A 211 -12.22 12.50 5.63
N VAL A 212 -11.80 12.96 6.81
CA VAL A 212 -11.21 14.29 7.01
C VAL A 212 -9.97 14.46 6.12
N THR A 213 -9.07 13.48 6.17
CA THR A 213 -7.85 13.50 5.37
C THR A 213 -8.16 13.50 3.88
N VAL A 214 -9.08 12.65 3.43
CA VAL A 214 -9.52 12.56 2.03
C VAL A 214 -10.21 13.87 1.58
N SER A 215 -11.12 14.41 2.38
CA SER A 215 -11.80 15.68 2.07
C SER A 215 -10.81 16.82 1.88
N PHE A 216 -9.82 16.94 2.78
CA PHE A 216 -8.76 17.93 2.66
C PHE A 216 -7.93 17.74 1.38
N LEU A 217 -7.56 16.53 1.04
CA LEU A 217 -6.78 16.23 -0.17
C LEU A 217 -7.56 16.53 -1.44
N LEU A 218 -8.84 16.15 -1.50
CA LEU A 218 -9.72 16.42 -2.65
C LEU A 218 -10.05 17.92 -2.78
N GLU A 219 -10.11 18.66 -1.68
CA GLU A 219 -10.27 20.12 -1.72
C GLU A 219 -9.09 20.80 -2.42
N ARG A 220 -7.89 20.33 -2.17
CA ARG A 220 -6.66 20.82 -2.80
C ARG A 220 -6.42 20.29 -4.22
N ASN A 221 -7.07 19.20 -4.57
CA ASN A 221 -6.96 18.52 -5.86
C ASN A 221 -8.36 18.22 -6.41
N PRO A 222 -9.10 19.23 -6.90
CA PRO A 222 -10.53 19.08 -7.25
C PRO A 222 -10.81 18.05 -8.36
N THR A 223 -9.80 17.71 -9.17
CA THR A 223 -9.90 16.71 -10.25
C THR A 223 -9.49 15.31 -9.80
N ALA A 224 -8.90 15.20 -8.61
CA ALA A 224 -8.49 13.90 -8.06
C ALA A 224 -9.71 13.09 -7.59
N LYS A 225 -9.51 11.79 -7.53
CA LYS A 225 -10.47 10.84 -6.99
C LYS A 225 -9.82 10.05 -5.87
N PHE A 226 -10.62 9.62 -4.90
CA PHE A 226 -10.20 8.64 -3.93
C PHE A 226 -10.87 7.31 -4.26
N ILE A 227 -10.09 6.30 -4.59
CA ILE A 227 -10.57 4.95 -4.92
C ILE A 227 -10.08 3.99 -3.86
N PHE A 228 -11.00 3.26 -3.25
CA PHE A 228 -10.63 2.33 -2.21
C PHE A 228 -11.45 1.04 -2.27
N THR A 229 -10.85 -0.01 -1.72
CA THR A 229 -11.51 -1.28 -1.44
C THR A 229 -11.64 -1.46 0.07
N TYR A 230 -12.76 -2.02 0.52
CA TYR A 230 -12.91 -2.43 1.90
C TYR A 230 -13.70 -3.73 2.01
N GLN A 231 -13.34 -4.55 2.98
CA GLN A 231 -14.07 -5.75 3.33
C GLN A 231 -15.22 -5.41 4.26
N GLU A 232 -16.44 -5.83 3.90
CA GLU A 232 -17.59 -5.71 4.77
C GLU A 232 -17.41 -6.60 6.01
N ARG A 233 -17.42 -5.97 7.21
CA ARG A 233 -17.26 -6.66 8.49
C ARG A 233 -18.54 -6.60 9.33
N SER A 234 -19.37 -5.59 9.09
CA SER A 234 -20.67 -5.43 9.75
C SER A 234 -21.59 -4.60 8.86
N ALA A 235 -22.84 -5.05 8.71
CA ALA A 235 -23.87 -4.31 8.00
C ALA A 235 -24.27 -2.99 8.70
N ASP A 236 -23.94 -2.85 10.00
CA ASP A 236 -24.22 -1.64 10.76
C ASP A 236 -23.20 -0.52 10.54
N TRP A 237 -22.08 -0.82 9.88
CA TRP A 237 -21.06 0.18 9.61
C TRP A 237 -21.39 0.96 8.34
N SER A 238 -21.66 2.24 8.50
CA SER A 238 -21.93 3.14 7.39
C SER A 238 -21.09 4.41 7.49
N ILE A 239 -20.60 4.87 6.35
CA ILE A 239 -19.88 6.14 6.22
C ILE A 239 -20.75 7.27 5.65
N GLU A 240 -22.02 7.01 5.33
CA GLU A 240 -22.91 7.98 4.65
C GLU A 240 -23.04 9.32 5.37
N ALA A 241 -23.26 9.28 6.70
CA ALA A 241 -23.37 10.49 7.50
C ALA A 241 -22.05 11.30 7.49
N LEU A 242 -20.91 10.61 7.48
CA LEU A 242 -19.59 11.23 7.40
C LEU A 242 -19.33 11.79 6.00
N LEU A 243 -19.70 11.08 4.94
CA LEU A 243 -19.61 11.60 3.56
C LEU A 243 -20.35 12.93 3.43
N LYS A 244 -21.60 12.97 3.90
CA LYS A 244 -22.41 14.20 3.90
C LYS A 244 -21.76 15.32 4.74
N LYS A 245 -21.25 14.98 5.94
CA LYS A 245 -20.57 15.92 6.82
C LYS A 245 -19.38 16.59 6.14
N TRP A 246 -18.60 15.80 5.40
CA TRP A 246 -17.35 16.24 4.76
C TRP A 246 -17.51 16.62 3.29
N LYS A 247 -18.76 16.77 2.79
CA LYS A 247 -19.09 17.15 1.40
C LYS A 247 -18.42 16.26 0.37
N LEU A 248 -18.58 14.95 0.55
CA LEU A 248 -18.06 13.92 -0.30
C LEU A 248 -19.20 13.11 -0.93
N CYS A 249 -19.03 12.74 -2.20
CA CYS A 249 -19.92 11.85 -2.94
C CYS A 249 -19.24 10.52 -3.14
N ALA A 250 -19.94 9.42 -2.90
CA ALA A 250 -19.45 8.07 -3.13
C ALA A 250 -20.21 7.40 -4.27
N LEU A 251 -19.48 6.69 -5.12
CA LEU A 251 -19.99 5.84 -6.19
C LEU A 251 -19.41 4.44 -6.02
N GLN A 252 -20.27 3.44 -5.89
CA GLN A 252 -19.82 2.05 -5.92
C GLN A 252 -19.47 1.64 -7.36
N ILE A 253 -18.26 1.12 -7.53
CA ILE A 253 -17.79 0.59 -8.81
C ILE A 253 -18.13 -0.91 -8.84
N ASN A 254 -18.71 -1.36 -9.95
CA ASN A 254 -18.93 -2.79 -10.14
C ASN A 254 -17.58 -3.51 -10.26
N SER A 255 -17.33 -4.47 -9.36
CA SER A 255 -16.11 -5.27 -9.34
C SER A 255 -16.23 -6.59 -10.12
N ASP A 256 -17.43 -6.97 -10.58
CA ASP A 256 -17.69 -8.26 -11.21
C ASP A 256 -16.88 -8.50 -12.49
N ASP A 257 -16.48 -7.43 -13.17
CA ASP A 257 -15.72 -7.50 -14.42
C ASP A 257 -14.20 -7.40 -14.23
N ILE A 258 -13.75 -7.06 -13.01
CA ILE A 258 -12.31 -6.95 -12.69
C ILE A 258 -11.64 -8.32 -12.86
N GLY A 259 -10.53 -8.35 -13.57
CA GLY A 259 -9.76 -9.58 -13.81
C GLY A 259 -10.32 -10.50 -14.89
N LYS A 260 -11.59 -10.35 -15.32
CA LYS A 260 -12.20 -11.22 -16.34
C LYS A 260 -11.42 -11.19 -17.66
N ALA A 261 -11.03 -10.02 -18.12
CA ALA A 261 -10.23 -9.86 -19.34
C ALA A 261 -8.88 -10.59 -19.25
N SER A 262 -8.34 -10.72 -18.06
CA SER A 262 -7.08 -11.44 -17.77
C SER A 262 -7.32 -12.91 -17.38
N GLY A 263 -8.56 -13.37 -17.33
CA GLY A 263 -8.94 -14.73 -16.95
C GLY A 263 -8.72 -15.05 -15.48
N VAL A 264 -8.76 -14.03 -14.64
CA VAL A 264 -8.60 -14.15 -13.18
C VAL A 264 -9.97 -14.41 -12.56
N ASP A 265 -10.05 -15.43 -11.74
CA ASP A 265 -11.23 -15.67 -10.91
C ASP A 265 -11.10 -14.86 -9.61
N LEU A 266 -11.83 -13.75 -9.54
CA LEU A 266 -11.86 -12.93 -8.33
C LEU A 266 -12.49 -13.67 -7.13
N LEU A 267 -13.36 -14.64 -7.34
CA LEU A 267 -13.96 -15.40 -6.25
C LEU A 267 -12.92 -16.17 -5.45
N GLU A 268 -11.88 -16.67 -6.14
CA GLU A 268 -10.72 -17.29 -5.48
C GLU A 268 -9.94 -16.28 -4.63
N ILE A 269 -9.75 -15.06 -5.16
CA ILE A 269 -9.05 -13.98 -4.45
C ILE A 269 -9.87 -13.48 -3.26
N LEU A 270 -11.18 -13.37 -3.43
CA LEU A 270 -12.11 -12.91 -2.38
C LEU A 270 -12.15 -13.86 -1.18
N GLY A 271 -11.91 -15.17 -1.39
CA GLY A 271 -11.91 -16.15 -0.30
C GLY A 271 -13.21 -16.18 0.51
N GLY A 272 -14.35 -15.85 -0.13
CA GLY A 272 -15.67 -15.77 0.51
C GLY A 272 -15.95 -14.45 1.24
N HIS A 273 -15.08 -13.44 1.13
CA HIS A 273 -15.33 -12.11 1.68
C HIS A 273 -16.13 -11.23 0.72
N THR A 274 -17.03 -10.42 1.26
CA THR A 274 -17.68 -9.34 0.52
C THR A 274 -16.75 -8.13 0.51
N ILE A 275 -16.24 -7.77 -0.67
CA ILE A 275 -15.36 -6.62 -0.86
C ILE A 275 -16.02 -5.62 -1.78
N HIS A 276 -16.08 -4.39 -1.33
CA HIS A 276 -16.60 -3.26 -2.08
C HIS A 276 -15.45 -2.44 -2.67
N LEU A 277 -15.65 -1.96 -3.90
CA LEU A 277 -14.78 -0.99 -4.56
C LEU A 277 -15.56 0.31 -4.72
N ILE A 278 -15.05 1.39 -4.16
CA ILE A 278 -15.74 2.68 -4.09
C ILE A 278 -14.84 3.79 -4.60
N GLU A 279 -15.44 4.68 -5.39
CA GLU A 279 -14.86 5.98 -5.77
C GLU A 279 -15.50 7.08 -4.94
N ILE A 280 -14.68 7.94 -4.34
CA ILE A 280 -15.12 9.16 -3.68
C ILE A 280 -14.58 10.37 -4.43
N THR A 281 -15.46 11.36 -4.63
CA THR A 281 -15.15 12.68 -5.17
C THR A 281 -15.69 13.75 -4.22
N ARG A 282 -15.24 14.99 -4.40
CA ARG A 282 -15.81 16.11 -3.67
C ARG A 282 -17.16 16.49 -4.27
N GLU A 283 -18.13 16.81 -3.42
CA GLU A 283 -19.38 17.46 -3.81
C GLU A 283 -19.07 18.89 -4.29
N LEU A 284 -19.54 19.25 -5.49
CA LEU A 284 -19.31 20.56 -6.13
C LEU A 284 -20.22 21.65 -5.56
#